data_e5c60a5a9512464c33ed41b9fa6786e0
#
_entry.id   e5c60a5a9512464c33ed41b9fa6786e0
#
_cell.length_a   1.000
_cell.length_b   1.000
_cell.length_c   1.000
_cell.angle_alpha   90.00
_cell.angle_beta   90.00
_cell.angle_gamma   90.00
#
_symmetry.space_group_name_H-M   'P 1'
#
loop_
_entity.id
_entity.type
_entity.pdbx_description
1 polymer ?
#
loop_
_entity_poly.entity_id
_entity_poly.type
_entity_poly.pdbx_seq_one_letter_code
_entity_poly.pdbx_strand_id
1 'polypeptide(L)'
;MKKLGMGTSSNSMMSSMMNTNVFYSLPSHASLYDDQYDVKAGHWPKNKNECVLVLSKKGGISDFMLYTLGLRDPAQLDRMLKAFSEEKNIKVTTGKQGYRYKDLLGITFKVVNASSYYQYDDTYKVYKDKSNDTNYINSLVQNGSDLKIVGVVQPKESTNASMLAMGIYYPYSLATSTIKDASNSQIVKAQLENKNINVITGQSFNDQSQKSFDLSSMFQVD
;
A
#
# COMPACT_ATOMS: atom_id res chain seq x y z
N MET A 1 -0.54 -0.83 -15.95
CA MET A 1 -0.77 -0.21 -14.63
C MET A 1 0.58 0.00 -13.97
N LYS A 2 1.07 1.24 -13.87
CA LYS A 2 2.30 1.52 -13.13
C LYS A 2 2.03 1.42 -11.63
N LYS A 3 2.97 0.80 -10.89
CA LYS A 3 2.98 0.68 -9.44
C LYS A 3 2.67 2.02 -8.76
N LEU A 4 1.52 2.17 -8.16
CA LEU A 4 1.38 2.91 -6.91
C LEU A 4 1.83 1.93 -5.81
N GLY A 5 3.14 1.64 -5.83
CA GLY A 5 3.69 0.61 -4.97
C GLY A 5 3.88 1.15 -3.57
N MET A 6 3.31 0.50 -2.62
CA MET A 6 3.86 0.36 -1.27
C MET A 6 5.15 -0.49 -1.36
N GLY A 7 6.14 0.00 -2.10
CA GLY A 7 7.44 -0.64 -2.31
C GLY A 7 8.50 0.03 -1.48
N THR A 8 9.07 -0.72 -0.58
CA THR A 8 10.22 -0.42 0.28
C THR A 8 11.50 -0.24 -0.53
N SER A 9 11.66 0.79 -1.33
CA SER A 9 13.02 1.19 -1.72
C SER A 9 13.08 2.60 -2.29
N SER A 10 14.03 3.34 -1.82
CA SER A 10 14.65 4.58 -2.29
C SER A 10 13.92 5.92 -2.14
N ASN A 11 12.67 5.97 -1.68
CA ASN A 11 11.99 7.26 -1.42
C ASN A 11 11.39 7.36 -0.01
N SER A 12 12.00 6.72 0.99
CA SER A 12 11.49 6.74 2.37
C SER A 12 11.38 8.16 2.96
N MET A 13 12.27 9.06 2.56
CA MET A 13 12.25 10.44 3.00
C MET A 13 11.06 11.21 2.39
N MET A 14 10.75 11.00 1.12
CA MET A 14 9.62 11.62 0.43
C MET A 14 8.28 11.00 0.87
N SER A 15 8.23 9.68 1.10
CA SER A 15 7.06 9.01 1.70
C SER A 15 6.79 9.47 3.13
N SER A 16 7.83 9.84 3.88
CA SER A 16 7.68 10.36 5.24
C SER A 16 7.19 11.82 5.25
N MET A 17 7.56 12.62 4.26
CA MET A 17 7.10 14.01 4.12
C MET A 17 5.68 14.12 3.56
N MET A 18 5.31 13.23 2.64
CA MET A 18 3.96 13.12 2.11
C MET A 18 3.35 11.86 2.71
N ASN A 19 2.37 11.96 3.58
CA ASN A 19 1.64 10.79 4.05
C ASN A 19 0.88 10.15 2.86
N THR A 20 1.59 9.31 2.10
CA THR A 20 1.08 8.66 0.88
C THR A 20 0.30 7.39 1.20
N ASN A 21 0.26 6.97 2.47
CA ASN A 21 -0.54 5.84 2.88
C ASN A 21 -2.02 6.25 2.90
N VAL A 22 -2.80 5.64 2.04
CA VAL A 22 -4.24 5.88 1.93
C VAL A 22 -5.08 4.64 2.29
N PHE A 23 -4.43 3.48 2.48
CA PHE A 23 -5.10 2.23 2.83
C PHE A 23 -4.88 1.89 4.30
N TYR A 24 -5.98 1.67 5.02
CA TYR A 24 -5.98 1.38 6.44
C TYR A 24 -6.89 0.18 6.75
N SER A 25 -6.60 -0.54 7.82
CA SER A 25 -7.50 -1.55 8.36
C SER A 25 -8.58 -0.91 9.22
N LEU A 26 -9.83 -1.32 9.03
CA LEU A 26 -10.89 -1.04 10.00
C LEU A 26 -10.56 -1.76 11.32
N PRO A 27 -10.93 -1.17 12.48
CA PRO A 27 -10.98 -1.89 13.73
C PRO A 27 -11.85 -3.16 13.62
N SER A 28 -11.56 -4.16 14.43
CA SER A 28 -12.28 -5.45 14.41
C SER A 28 -13.76 -5.33 14.80
N HIS A 29 -14.12 -4.31 15.56
CA HIS A 29 -15.49 -4.08 16.03
C HIS A 29 -16.07 -2.78 15.44
N ALA A 30 -17.18 -2.91 14.71
CA ALA A 30 -17.85 -1.78 14.06
C ALA A 30 -18.34 -0.73 15.06
N SER A 31 -18.77 -1.15 16.25
CA SER A 31 -19.20 -0.26 17.34
C SER A 31 -18.18 0.79 17.78
N LEU A 32 -16.91 0.63 17.38
CA LEU A 32 -15.86 1.61 17.67
C LEU A 32 -15.92 2.83 16.74
N TYR A 33 -16.55 2.71 15.56
CA TYR A 33 -16.49 3.77 14.54
C TYR A 33 -17.82 4.06 13.83
N ASP A 34 -18.71 3.09 13.63
CA ASP A 34 -19.88 3.24 12.73
C ASP A 34 -20.84 4.38 13.14
N ASP A 35 -21.02 4.58 14.44
CA ASP A 35 -21.86 5.68 14.98
C ASP A 35 -21.31 7.09 14.72
N GLN A 36 -20.03 7.20 14.35
CA GLN A 36 -19.35 8.48 14.15
C GLN A 36 -19.50 9.02 12.72
N TYR A 37 -20.06 8.21 11.81
CA TYR A 37 -20.08 8.52 10.37
C TYR A 37 -21.48 8.43 9.78
N ASP A 38 -21.75 9.32 8.80
CA ASP A 38 -22.89 9.20 7.90
C ASP A 38 -22.47 8.40 6.66
N VAL A 39 -23.28 7.43 6.25
CA VAL A 39 -23.12 6.75 4.96
C VAL A 39 -23.70 7.63 3.86
N LYS A 40 -22.83 8.24 3.05
CA LYS A 40 -23.23 9.14 1.94
C LYS A 40 -23.64 8.37 0.68
N ALA A 41 -23.05 7.16 0.48
CA ALA A 41 -23.45 6.23 -0.59
C ALA A 41 -23.04 4.81 -0.23
N GLY A 42 -23.78 3.80 -0.70
CA GLY A 42 -23.48 2.39 -0.48
C GLY A 42 -23.67 1.94 0.96
N HIS A 43 -22.71 1.17 1.47
CA HIS A 43 -22.78 0.57 2.81
C HIS A 43 -21.37 0.31 3.37
N TRP A 44 -21.29 0.02 4.68
CA TRP A 44 -20.05 -0.49 5.30
C TRP A 44 -19.66 -1.86 4.74
N PRO A 45 -18.34 -2.20 4.66
CA PRO A 45 -17.88 -3.50 4.18
C PRO A 45 -18.49 -4.66 4.97
N LYS A 46 -18.95 -5.70 4.27
CA LYS A 46 -19.56 -6.92 4.83
C LYS A 46 -18.67 -8.14 4.71
N ASN A 47 -17.70 -8.10 3.79
CA ASN A 47 -16.76 -9.19 3.54
C ASN A 47 -15.36 -8.66 3.22
N LYS A 48 -14.37 -9.56 3.19
CA LYS A 48 -12.95 -9.19 3.02
C LYS A 48 -12.60 -8.55 1.67
N ASN A 49 -13.47 -8.67 0.68
CA ASN A 49 -13.25 -8.12 -0.68
C ASN A 49 -13.87 -6.74 -0.87
N GLU A 50 -14.38 -6.14 0.21
CA GLU A 50 -15.03 -4.85 0.20
C GLU A 50 -14.21 -3.83 1.00
N CYS A 51 -14.26 -2.57 0.61
CA CYS A 51 -13.68 -1.46 1.36
C CYS A 51 -14.59 -0.25 1.33
N VAL A 52 -14.33 0.70 2.21
CA VAL A 52 -15.08 1.95 2.35
C VAL A 52 -14.13 3.13 2.19
N LEU A 53 -14.59 4.17 1.50
CA LEU A 53 -13.90 5.44 1.38
C LEU A 53 -14.39 6.37 2.50
N VAL A 54 -13.48 6.79 3.36
CA VAL A 54 -13.72 7.78 4.42
C VAL A 54 -13.33 9.15 3.92
N LEU A 55 -14.28 10.06 3.90
CA LEU A 55 -14.08 11.45 3.51
C LEU A 55 -13.55 12.28 4.69
N SER A 56 -13.01 13.46 4.39
CA SER A 56 -12.77 14.49 5.40
C SER A 56 -14.10 14.98 6.00
N LYS A 57 -14.06 15.68 7.13
CA LYS A 57 -15.25 16.29 7.75
C LYS A 57 -16.00 17.24 6.81
N LYS A 58 -15.28 17.87 5.87
CA LYS A 58 -15.84 18.76 4.84
C LYS A 58 -16.32 18.02 3.57
N GLY A 59 -16.32 16.68 3.56
CA GLY A 59 -16.76 15.87 2.43
C GLY A 59 -15.75 15.78 1.27
N GLY A 60 -14.51 16.21 1.48
CA GLY A 60 -13.45 16.15 0.47
C GLY A 60 -12.56 14.92 0.60
N ILE A 61 -11.77 14.67 -0.45
CA ILE A 61 -10.66 13.71 -0.48
C ILE A 61 -9.38 14.42 -0.90
N SER A 62 -8.21 13.88 -0.55
CA SER A 62 -6.93 14.48 -0.94
C SER A 62 -6.67 14.32 -2.44
N ASP A 63 -5.89 15.23 -3.01
CA ASP A 63 -5.47 15.11 -4.41
C ASP A 63 -4.71 13.80 -4.67
N PHE A 64 -3.89 13.35 -3.73
CA PHE A 64 -3.19 12.07 -3.83
C PHE A 64 -4.17 10.89 -3.94
N MET A 65 -5.25 10.93 -3.17
CA MET A 65 -6.28 9.89 -3.22
C MET A 65 -6.99 9.83 -4.58
N LEU A 66 -7.14 10.96 -5.29
CA LEU A 66 -7.69 10.97 -6.65
C LEU A 66 -6.85 10.16 -7.63
N TYR A 67 -5.52 10.20 -7.51
CA TYR A 67 -4.63 9.36 -8.32
C TYR A 67 -4.74 7.88 -7.94
N THR A 68 -4.83 7.57 -6.65
CA THR A 68 -5.01 6.20 -6.14
C THR A 68 -6.33 5.59 -6.62
N LEU A 69 -7.40 6.39 -6.65
CA LEU A 69 -8.72 5.98 -7.14
C LEU A 69 -8.78 5.87 -8.68
N GLY A 70 -7.72 6.22 -9.40
CA GLY A 70 -7.71 6.24 -10.87
C GLY A 70 -8.56 7.36 -11.48
N LEU A 71 -8.95 8.36 -10.69
CA LEU A 71 -9.73 9.52 -11.12
C LEU A 71 -8.87 10.62 -11.74
N ARG A 72 -7.55 10.52 -11.59
CA ARG A 72 -6.52 11.33 -12.25
C ARG A 72 -5.44 10.42 -12.82
N ASP A 73 -4.78 10.88 -13.89
CA ASP A 73 -3.70 10.14 -14.55
C ASP A 73 -2.47 9.99 -13.62
N PRO A 74 -2.09 8.76 -13.22
CA PRO A 74 -0.92 8.52 -12.38
C PRO A 74 0.40 9.07 -12.96
N ALA A 75 0.52 9.16 -14.29
CA ALA A 75 1.70 9.74 -14.93
C ALA A 75 1.84 11.24 -14.63
N GLN A 76 0.76 11.94 -14.30
CA GLN A 76 0.81 13.32 -13.84
C GLN A 76 1.44 13.41 -12.45
N LEU A 77 1.10 12.49 -11.55
CA LEU A 77 1.72 12.42 -10.22
C LEU A 77 3.22 12.15 -10.32
N ASP A 78 3.64 11.20 -11.18
CA ASP A 78 5.07 10.92 -11.41
C ASP A 78 5.83 12.17 -11.90
N ARG A 79 5.23 12.93 -12.82
CA ARG A 79 5.81 14.21 -13.30
C ARG A 79 5.91 15.26 -12.20
N MET A 80 4.88 15.35 -11.35
CA MET A 80 4.87 16.29 -10.22
C MET A 80 5.96 15.95 -9.20
N LEU A 81 6.07 14.67 -8.83
CA LEU A 81 7.09 14.19 -7.89
C LEU A 81 8.50 14.42 -8.43
N LYS A 82 8.73 14.16 -9.71
CA LYS A 82 10.02 14.39 -10.37
C LYS A 82 10.40 15.88 -10.38
N ALA A 83 9.47 16.75 -10.74
CA ALA A 83 9.76 18.18 -10.78
C ALA A 83 9.94 18.78 -9.37
N PHE A 84 9.21 18.29 -8.38
CA PHE A 84 9.45 18.66 -6.99
C PHE A 84 10.88 18.28 -6.56
N SER A 85 11.35 17.09 -6.93
CA SER A 85 12.74 16.68 -6.65
C SER A 85 13.80 17.49 -7.42
N GLU A 86 13.43 18.09 -8.55
CA GLU A 86 14.28 18.94 -9.39
C GLU A 86 14.08 20.45 -9.11
N GLU A 87 13.30 20.82 -8.08
CA GLU A 87 12.94 22.19 -7.72
C GLU A 87 12.33 23.02 -8.87
N LYS A 88 11.62 22.31 -9.79
CA LYS A 88 10.97 22.93 -10.94
C LYS A 88 9.50 23.21 -10.68
N ASN A 89 9.03 24.37 -11.09
CA ASN A 89 7.59 24.68 -11.08
C ASN A 89 6.86 23.95 -12.20
N ILE A 90 5.79 23.22 -11.83
CA ILE A 90 4.89 22.59 -12.79
C ILE A 90 3.52 23.25 -12.76
N LYS A 91 2.96 23.50 -13.95
CA LYS A 91 1.53 23.79 -14.09
C LYS A 91 0.74 22.49 -13.86
N VAL A 92 0.04 22.40 -12.74
CA VAL A 92 -0.90 21.31 -12.47
C VAL A 92 -2.18 21.57 -13.24
N THR A 93 -2.55 20.64 -14.13
CA THR A 93 -3.84 20.71 -14.81
C THR A 93 -4.92 20.38 -13.79
N THR A 94 -5.77 21.32 -13.46
CA THR A 94 -6.94 21.08 -12.60
C THR A 94 -7.89 20.16 -13.34
N GLY A 95 -8.01 18.90 -12.88
CA GLY A 95 -8.99 17.95 -13.38
C GLY A 95 -10.42 18.36 -13.02
N LYS A 96 -11.40 17.49 -13.36
CA LYS A 96 -12.81 17.65 -13.02
C LYS A 96 -12.95 18.03 -11.54
N GLN A 97 -13.59 19.13 -11.26
CA GLN A 97 -13.92 19.54 -9.90
C GLN A 97 -15.23 18.88 -9.48
N GLY A 98 -15.16 18.11 -8.39
CA GLY A 98 -16.29 17.43 -7.79
C GLY A 98 -16.64 16.08 -8.41
N TYR A 99 -16.77 15.08 -7.57
CA TYR A 99 -17.25 13.74 -7.88
C TYR A 99 -18.51 13.49 -7.05
N ARG A 100 -19.53 12.87 -7.67
CA ARG A 100 -20.69 12.41 -6.89
C ARG A 100 -20.26 11.18 -6.09
N TYR A 101 -20.76 11.02 -4.87
CA TYR A 101 -20.43 9.87 -4.03
C TYR A 101 -20.68 8.51 -4.73
N LYS A 102 -21.75 8.44 -5.55
CA LYS A 102 -22.06 7.24 -6.33
C LYS A 102 -21.02 6.90 -7.39
N ASP A 103 -20.29 7.89 -7.91
CA ASP A 103 -19.27 7.68 -8.95
C ASP A 103 -17.99 7.04 -8.35
N LEU A 104 -17.86 7.05 -7.02
CA LEU A 104 -16.74 6.43 -6.28
C LEU A 104 -17.02 4.97 -5.91
N LEU A 105 -18.29 4.55 -5.98
CA LEU A 105 -18.66 3.15 -5.75
C LEU A 105 -18.23 2.28 -6.93
N GLY A 106 -17.81 1.06 -6.63
CA GLY A 106 -17.42 0.09 -7.65
C GLY A 106 -15.97 0.20 -8.11
N ILE A 107 -15.23 1.25 -7.74
CA ILE A 107 -13.78 1.31 -7.95
C ILE A 107 -13.15 0.10 -7.27
N THR A 108 -12.32 -0.63 -8.02
CA THR A 108 -11.76 -1.90 -7.59
C THR A 108 -10.23 -1.85 -7.64
N PHE A 109 -9.61 -2.34 -6.58
CA PHE A 109 -8.18 -2.54 -6.46
C PHE A 109 -7.84 -4.02 -6.52
N LYS A 110 -6.60 -4.34 -6.86
CA LYS A 110 -6.06 -5.70 -6.78
C LYS A 110 -5.18 -5.86 -5.56
N VAL A 111 -5.52 -6.81 -4.72
CA VAL A 111 -4.73 -7.17 -3.53
C VAL A 111 -3.78 -8.29 -3.92
N VAL A 112 -2.48 -8.06 -3.73
CA VAL A 112 -1.42 -9.04 -3.94
C VAL A 112 -0.64 -9.19 -2.63
N ASN A 113 -0.45 -10.42 -2.19
CA ASN A 113 0.33 -10.70 -0.99
C ASN A 113 1.82 -10.40 -1.23
N ALA A 114 2.48 -9.75 -0.28
CA ALA A 114 3.91 -9.40 -0.38
C ALA A 114 4.81 -10.64 -0.56
N SER A 115 4.44 -11.78 0.03
CA SER A 115 5.16 -13.05 -0.14
C SER A 115 5.18 -13.55 -1.59
N SER A 116 4.22 -13.12 -2.42
CA SER A 116 4.14 -13.47 -3.84
C SER A 116 5.15 -12.74 -4.72
N TYR A 117 5.81 -11.69 -4.19
CA TYR A 117 6.88 -11.01 -4.95
C TYR A 117 8.18 -11.81 -5.02
N TYR A 118 8.28 -12.89 -4.26
CA TYR A 118 9.48 -13.72 -4.21
C TYR A 118 9.30 -15.01 -4.98
N GLN A 119 10.25 -15.33 -5.84
CA GLN A 119 10.29 -16.58 -6.62
C GLN A 119 11.53 -17.37 -6.23
N TYR A 120 11.37 -18.67 -6.01
CA TYR A 120 12.48 -19.55 -5.72
C TYR A 120 13.38 -19.70 -6.95
N ASP A 121 14.69 -19.60 -6.74
CA ASP A 121 15.73 -19.83 -7.74
C ASP A 121 16.45 -21.14 -7.43
N ASP A 122 16.23 -22.14 -8.28
CA ASP A 122 16.81 -23.47 -8.10
C ASP A 122 18.35 -23.50 -8.25
N THR A 123 18.91 -22.56 -8.97
CA THR A 123 20.36 -22.48 -9.19
C THR A 123 21.09 -22.00 -7.95
N TYR A 124 20.57 -20.95 -7.32
CA TYR A 124 21.18 -20.33 -6.14
C TYR A 124 20.55 -20.79 -4.83
N LYS A 125 19.50 -21.60 -4.89
CA LYS A 125 18.75 -22.11 -3.70
C LYS A 125 18.25 -21.02 -2.76
N VAL A 126 17.83 -19.88 -3.31
CA VAL A 126 17.33 -18.70 -2.59
C VAL A 126 16.02 -18.18 -3.22
N TYR A 127 15.29 -17.36 -2.47
CA TYR A 127 14.13 -16.64 -2.99
C TYR A 127 14.56 -15.27 -3.52
N LYS A 128 14.36 -15.02 -4.81
CA LYS A 128 14.67 -13.75 -5.48
C LYS A 128 13.46 -12.80 -5.46
N ASP A 129 13.70 -11.55 -5.09
CA ASP A 129 12.72 -10.48 -5.22
C ASP A 129 12.47 -10.14 -6.69
N LYS A 130 11.26 -10.39 -7.15
CA LYS A 130 10.74 -10.11 -8.49
C LYS A 130 9.95 -8.80 -8.57
N SER A 131 10.01 -7.98 -7.52
CA SER A 131 9.22 -6.74 -7.46
C SER A 131 9.57 -5.74 -8.58
N ASN A 132 10.73 -5.84 -9.20
CA ASN A 132 11.15 -5.01 -10.34
C ASN A 132 10.90 -5.66 -11.72
N ASP A 133 10.45 -6.90 -11.77
CA ASP A 133 10.06 -7.59 -13.00
C ASP A 133 8.62 -7.20 -13.38
N THR A 134 8.49 -6.30 -14.36
CA THR A 134 7.20 -5.76 -14.78
C THR A 134 6.23 -6.84 -15.25
N ASN A 135 6.71 -7.85 -16.00
CA ASN A 135 5.84 -8.91 -16.50
C ASN A 135 5.34 -9.80 -15.36
N TYR A 136 6.23 -10.13 -14.43
CA TYR A 136 5.88 -10.90 -13.25
C TYR A 136 4.84 -10.17 -12.39
N ILE A 137 5.08 -8.88 -12.10
CA ILE A 137 4.13 -8.05 -11.33
C ILE A 137 2.78 -7.92 -12.04
N ASN A 138 2.76 -7.73 -13.37
CA ASN A 138 1.51 -7.66 -14.11
C ASN A 138 0.72 -8.97 -13.97
N SER A 139 1.37 -10.13 -14.03
CA SER A 139 0.71 -11.41 -13.83
C SER A 139 0.16 -11.56 -12.41
N LEU A 140 0.90 -11.14 -11.39
CA LEU A 140 0.41 -11.15 -10.00
C LEU A 140 -0.81 -10.25 -9.80
N VAL A 141 -0.78 -9.04 -10.40
CA VAL A 141 -1.90 -8.10 -10.32
C VAL A 141 -3.14 -8.65 -11.03
N GLN A 142 -2.99 -9.26 -12.21
CA GLN A 142 -4.11 -9.88 -12.93
C GLN A 142 -4.78 -10.99 -12.09
N ASN A 143 -3.99 -11.78 -11.38
CA ASN A 143 -4.46 -12.88 -10.53
C ASN A 143 -4.79 -12.45 -9.09
N GLY A 144 -4.54 -11.19 -8.73
CA GLY A 144 -4.82 -10.64 -7.40
C GLY A 144 -6.31 -10.61 -7.07
N SER A 145 -6.62 -10.73 -5.78
CA SER A 145 -8.00 -10.64 -5.29
C SER A 145 -8.55 -9.22 -5.44
N ASP A 146 -9.82 -9.11 -5.81
CA ASP A 146 -10.49 -7.82 -5.89
C ASP A 146 -10.77 -7.24 -4.50
N LEU A 147 -10.57 -5.93 -4.35
CA LEU A 147 -11.00 -5.13 -3.22
C LEU A 147 -11.81 -3.94 -3.75
N LYS A 148 -13.11 -3.96 -3.53
CA LYS A 148 -14.05 -3.03 -4.16
C LYS A 148 -14.56 -1.98 -3.16
N ILE A 149 -14.60 -0.72 -3.57
CA ILE A 149 -15.28 0.33 -2.80
C ILE A 149 -16.79 0.10 -2.88
N VAL A 150 -17.39 -0.21 -1.72
CA VAL A 150 -18.83 -0.45 -1.58
C VAL A 150 -19.53 0.65 -0.79
N GLY A 151 -18.80 1.53 -0.16
CA GLY A 151 -19.35 2.63 0.62
C GLY A 151 -18.49 3.88 0.60
N VAL A 152 -19.16 5.01 0.78
CA VAL A 152 -18.53 6.31 1.01
C VAL A 152 -19.14 6.88 2.28
N VAL A 153 -18.30 7.17 3.26
CA VAL A 153 -18.74 7.65 4.59
C VAL A 153 -18.04 8.97 4.92
N GLN A 154 -18.71 9.77 5.74
CA GLN A 154 -18.22 11.08 6.17
C GLN A 154 -18.44 11.23 7.66
N PRO A 155 -17.46 11.76 8.43
CA PRO A 155 -17.66 12.06 9.84
C PRO A 155 -18.91 12.94 10.05
N LYS A 156 -19.74 12.60 11.03
CA LYS A 156 -20.89 13.43 11.43
C LYS A 156 -20.42 14.80 11.92
N GLU A 157 -21.21 15.83 11.68
CA GLU A 157 -20.90 17.19 12.15
C GLU A 157 -20.75 17.26 13.68
N SER A 158 -21.54 16.48 14.40
CA SER A 158 -21.52 16.39 15.86
C SER A 158 -20.27 15.72 16.43
N THR A 159 -19.48 15.01 15.60
CA THR A 159 -18.28 14.31 16.06
C THR A 159 -17.09 15.27 16.14
N ASN A 160 -16.57 15.52 17.35
CA ASN A 160 -15.41 16.39 17.54
C ASN A 160 -14.11 15.76 17.06
N ALA A 161 -13.91 14.46 17.34
CA ALA A 161 -12.79 13.67 16.87
C ALA A 161 -13.29 12.33 16.36
N SER A 162 -13.14 12.09 15.05
CA SER A 162 -13.51 10.82 14.44
C SER A 162 -12.35 9.81 14.52
N MET A 163 -12.67 8.54 14.74
CA MET A 163 -11.67 7.47 14.87
C MET A 163 -10.91 7.23 13.58
N LEU A 164 -11.60 7.27 12.44
CA LEU A 164 -11.00 7.01 11.14
C LEU A 164 -10.62 8.33 10.48
N ALA A 165 -9.37 8.48 10.10
CA ALA A 165 -8.91 9.57 9.26
C ALA A 165 -9.43 9.39 7.82
N MET A 166 -9.27 10.43 6.98
CA MET A 166 -9.58 10.35 5.55
C MET A 166 -8.71 9.25 4.90
N GLY A 167 -9.34 8.29 4.19
CA GLY A 167 -8.63 7.15 3.61
C GLY A 167 -9.56 6.08 3.04
N ILE A 168 -8.95 4.99 2.56
CA ILE A 168 -9.63 3.79 2.08
C ILE A 168 -9.45 2.70 3.15
N TYR A 169 -10.56 2.24 3.72
CA TYR A 169 -10.54 1.30 4.83
C TYR A 169 -11.04 -0.07 4.39
N TYR A 170 -10.19 -1.08 4.56
CA TYR A 170 -10.55 -2.48 4.34
C TYR A 170 -10.86 -3.17 5.70
N PRO A 171 -11.71 -4.20 5.71
CA PRO A 171 -12.10 -4.87 6.95
C PRO A 171 -10.94 -5.64 7.57
N TYR A 172 -10.96 -5.79 8.88
CA TYR A 172 -9.98 -6.57 9.64
C TYR A 172 -9.84 -8.02 9.11
N SER A 173 -10.92 -8.58 8.58
CA SER A 173 -10.93 -9.91 7.97
C SER A 173 -10.02 -10.01 6.73
N LEU A 174 -9.80 -8.92 5.97
CA LEU A 174 -8.80 -8.92 4.90
C LEU A 174 -7.39 -9.02 5.47
N ALA A 175 -7.07 -8.23 6.50
CA ALA A 175 -5.75 -8.28 7.14
C ALA A 175 -5.43 -9.68 7.66
N THR A 176 -6.36 -10.31 8.40
CA THR A 176 -6.18 -11.66 8.93
C THR A 176 -6.07 -12.71 7.83
N SER A 177 -6.86 -12.59 6.75
CA SER A 177 -6.74 -13.47 5.59
C SER A 177 -5.37 -13.34 4.91
N THR A 178 -4.88 -12.10 4.72
CA THR A 178 -3.58 -11.85 4.09
C THR A 178 -2.42 -12.42 4.93
N ILE A 179 -2.48 -12.29 6.27
CA ILE A 179 -1.51 -12.90 7.18
C ILE A 179 -1.53 -14.42 7.05
N LYS A 180 -2.71 -15.03 7.05
CA LYS A 180 -2.86 -16.48 6.90
C LYS A 180 -2.31 -16.96 5.55
N ASP A 181 -2.60 -16.26 4.47
CA ASP A 181 -2.11 -16.60 3.13
C ASP A 181 -0.58 -16.45 3.05
N ALA A 182 -0.01 -15.38 3.66
CA ALA A 182 1.45 -15.20 3.78
C ALA A 182 2.10 -16.35 4.56
N SER A 183 1.52 -16.74 5.70
CA SER A 183 2.03 -17.83 6.53
C SER A 183 2.04 -19.18 5.79
N ASN A 184 1.15 -19.37 4.83
CA ASN A 184 1.07 -20.56 3.99
C ASN A 184 1.97 -20.50 2.74
N SER A 185 2.59 -19.37 2.46
CA SER A 185 3.46 -19.20 1.29
C SER A 185 4.75 -20.03 1.42
N GLN A 186 5.30 -20.43 0.26
CA GLN A 186 6.50 -21.25 0.24
C GLN A 186 7.71 -20.55 0.88
N ILE A 187 7.89 -19.26 0.62
CA ILE A 187 9.01 -18.49 1.20
C ILE A 187 8.93 -18.44 2.72
N VAL A 188 7.73 -18.21 3.30
CA VAL A 188 7.58 -18.16 4.76
C VAL A 188 7.80 -19.54 5.37
N LYS A 189 7.26 -20.60 4.78
CA LYS A 189 7.52 -21.99 5.22
C LYS A 189 9.01 -22.32 5.16
N ALA A 190 9.68 -22.02 4.04
CA ALA A 190 11.09 -22.25 3.90
C ALA A 190 11.92 -21.50 4.96
N GLN A 191 11.53 -20.26 5.30
CA GLN A 191 12.22 -19.50 6.35
C GLN A 191 11.98 -20.08 7.74
N LEU A 192 10.79 -20.56 8.04
CA LEU A 192 10.47 -21.19 9.32
C LEU A 192 11.19 -22.53 9.50
N GLU A 193 11.40 -23.27 8.43
CA GLU A 193 12.19 -24.51 8.42
C GLU A 193 13.69 -24.24 8.54
N ASN A 194 14.19 -23.12 8.00
CA ASN A 194 15.60 -22.72 8.00
C ASN A 194 15.86 -21.55 8.93
N LYS A 195 15.71 -21.74 10.23
CA LYS A 195 15.79 -20.68 11.25
C LYS A 195 17.13 -19.96 11.32
N ASN A 196 18.22 -20.60 10.85
CA ASN A 196 19.58 -20.08 10.92
C ASN A 196 20.06 -19.45 9.62
N ILE A 197 19.31 -19.62 8.52
CA ILE A 197 19.69 -19.13 7.18
C ILE A 197 18.59 -18.21 6.67
N ASN A 198 18.98 -17.04 6.18
CA ASN A 198 18.09 -16.15 5.46
C ASN A 198 17.83 -16.73 4.07
N VAL A 199 16.59 -17.14 3.80
CA VAL A 199 16.21 -17.80 2.53
C VAL A 199 16.26 -16.86 1.31
N ILE A 200 16.42 -15.55 1.52
CA ILE A 200 16.54 -14.55 0.46
C ILE A 200 18.01 -14.35 0.07
N THR A 201 18.91 -14.28 1.06
CA THR A 201 20.35 -14.04 0.82
C THR A 201 21.16 -15.31 0.78
N GLY A 202 20.66 -16.42 1.31
CA GLY A 202 21.40 -17.67 1.49
C GLY A 202 22.44 -17.63 2.62
N GLN A 203 22.51 -16.51 3.37
CA GLN A 203 23.51 -16.32 4.42
C GLN A 203 22.97 -16.75 5.80
N SER A 204 23.88 -17.18 6.68
CA SER A 204 23.53 -17.45 8.08
C SER A 204 23.22 -16.16 8.82
N PHE A 205 22.15 -16.16 9.63
CA PHE A 205 21.85 -15.05 10.55
C PHE A 205 22.92 -14.89 11.65
N ASN A 206 23.68 -15.95 11.94
CA ASN A 206 24.74 -15.94 12.94
C ASN A 206 26.11 -15.57 12.34
N ASP A 207 26.18 -15.34 11.05
CA ASP A 207 27.42 -14.95 10.41
C ASP A 207 27.72 -13.47 10.74
N GLN A 208 28.57 -13.26 11.75
CA GLN A 208 29.03 -11.94 12.17
C GLN A 208 30.00 -11.30 11.14
N SER A 209 30.26 -11.95 10.01
CA SER A 209 31.08 -11.43 8.92
C SER A 209 30.38 -10.34 8.08
N GLN A 210 29.17 -9.95 8.40
CA GLN A 210 28.72 -8.60 8.08
C GLN A 210 29.53 -7.61 8.91
N LYS A 211 30.80 -7.47 8.54
CA LYS A 211 31.60 -6.31 8.90
C LYS A 211 30.73 -5.10 8.63
N SER A 212 30.33 -4.42 9.70
CA SER A 212 29.86 -3.06 9.62
C SER A 212 30.71 -2.38 8.55
N PHE A 213 30.06 -1.82 7.55
CA PHE A 213 30.73 -1.07 6.51
C PHE A 213 31.49 0.04 7.25
N ASP A 214 32.78 -0.23 7.51
CA ASP A 214 33.63 0.65 8.29
C ASP A 214 34.04 1.79 7.37
N LEU A 215 33.30 2.89 7.49
CA LEU A 215 33.59 4.15 6.81
C LEU A 215 35.04 4.62 7.06
N SER A 216 35.68 4.17 8.13
CA SER A 216 37.08 4.51 8.42
C SER A 216 38.07 3.89 7.43
N SER A 217 37.69 2.76 6.79
CA SER A 217 38.52 2.11 5.76
C SER A 217 38.52 2.86 4.41
N MET A 218 37.56 3.80 4.21
CA MET A 218 37.49 4.62 2.98
C MET A 218 38.32 5.90 3.06
N PHE A 219 38.86 6.24 4.22
CA PHE A 219 39.64 7.47 4.45
C PHE A 219 41.10 7.21 4.84
N GLN A 220 41.68 6.10 4.39
CA GLN A 220 43.14 5.97 4.42
C GLN A 220 43.70 6.87 3.29
N VAL A 221 44.08 8.07 3.67
CA VAL A 221 44.92 8.96 2.85
C VAL A 221 46.37 8.62 3.23
N ASP A 222 47.13 8.19 2.24
CA ASP A 222 48.60 8.06 2.32
C ASP A 222 49.25 9.42 2.47
#